data_bb21820fa6d302ab1fe27c4ef8e3843b
#
_entry.id   bb21820fa6d302ab1fe27c4ef8e3843b
#
_cell.length_a   1.000
_cell.length_b   1.000
_cell.length_c   1.000
_cell.angle_alpha   90.00
_cell.angle_beta   90.00
_cell.angle_gamma   90.00
#
_symmetry.space_group_name_H-M   'P 1'
#
loop_
_entity.id
_entity.type
_entity.pdbx_description
1 polymer ?
#
loop_
_entity_poly.entity_id
_entity_poly.type
_entity_poly.pdbx_seq_one_letter_code
_entity_poly.pdbx_strand_id
1 'polypeptide(L)'
;MASATGIPQTDPTTIVEQESAPLLGRPGDATQRQGESIARNLISASSVQLLASSGLLLQIQAALILQPTTTPQQKLRGTRVHYSIQLVSIICFLAAFTVIEVNKGDHPHFASPHGILGLLTVIFIVLQALVGVVQFFLSATVLGSVENGKRIYKYHRWTGYILLLLESTTVVAATRTSYNLAVIGIPTWAVFIALLVTLSGIGARVKPHKLGL
;
A
#
# COMPACT_ATOMS: atom_id res chain seq x y z
N MET A 1 -8.89 39.10 37.85
CA MET A 1 -9.31 39.06 36.44
C MET A 1 -8.42 38.12 35.72
N ALA A 2 -8.87 36.88 35.49
CA ALA A 2 -8.12 35.83 34.77
C ALA A 2 -8.54 35.87 33.32
N SER A 3 -7.59 36.17 32.44
CA SER A 3 -7.79 36.10 30.98
C SER A 3 -7.75 34.62 30.56
N ALA A 4 -8.87 34.10 30.10
CA ALA A 4 -8.99 32.79 29.49
C ALA A 4 -8.27 32.83 28.13
N THR A 5 -7.16 32.17 27.99
CA THR A 5 -6.55 31.86 26.71
C THR A 5 -7.41 30.85 25.99
N GLY A 6 -8.26 31.36 25.07
CA GLY A 6 -9.03 30.50 24.18
C GLY A 6 -8.09 29.74 23.25
N ILE A 7 -8.11 28.41 23.35
CA ILE A 7 -7.54 27.52 22.34
C ILE A 7 -8.33 27.79 21.06
N PRO A 8 -7.69 28.10 19.92
CA PRO A 8 -8.41 28.23 18.65
C PRO A 8 -9.09 26.88 18.33
N GLN A 9 -10.41 26.85 18.37
CA GLN A 9 -11.16 25.71 17.84
C GLN A 9 -11.00 25.74 16.31
N THR A 10 -10.13 24.87 15.80
CA THR A 10 -10.07 24.60 14.37
C THR A 10 -11.36 23.90 13.98
N ASP A 11 -12.15 24.53 13.14
CA ASP A 11 -13.39 23.98 12.61
C ASP A 11 -13.08 22.65 11.88
N PRO A 12 -13.78 21.53 12.20
CA PRO A 12 -13.59 20.25 11.53
C PRO A 12 -13.69 20.32 10.00
N THR A 13 -14.47 21.25 9.47
CA THR A 13 -14.60 21.51 8.03
C THR A 13 -13.30 22.01 7.40
N THR A 14 -12.52 22.83 8.12
CA THR A 14 -11.25 23.36 7.63
C THR A 14 -10.17 22.28 7.56
N ILE A 15 -10.21 21.30 8.45
CA ILE A 15 -9.27 20.15 8.45
C ILE A 15 -9.53 19.26 7.22
N VAL A 16 -10.79 18.93 6.95
CA VAL A 16 -11.18 18.11 5.79
C VAL A 16 -10.88 18.84 4.47
N GLU A 17 -11.10 20.15 4.40
CA GLU A 17 -10.76 20.95 3.22
C GLU A 17 -9.25 21.02 2.99
N GLN A 18 -8.43 21.09 4.04
CA GLN A 18 -6.97 21.11 3.94
C GLN A 18 -6.39 19.76 3.47
N GLU A 19 -6.92 18.64 3.99
CA GLU A 19 -6.52 17.29 3.53
C GLU A 19 -6.95 17.04 2.08
N SER A 20 -8.11 17.56 1.69
CA SER A 20 -8.64 17.44 0.34
C SER A 20 -8.02 18.42 -0.66
N ALA A 21 -7.12 19.31 -0.23
CA ALA A 21 -6.43 20.21 -1.14
C ALA A 21 -5.54 19.42 -2.13
N PRO A 22 -5.57 19.75 -3.43
CA PRO A 22 -4.70 19.10 -4.41
C PRO A 22 -3.23 19.22 -3.99
N LEU A 23 -2.42 18.18 -4.20
CA LEU A 23 -0.97 18.20 -3.93
C LEU A 23 -0.24 19.33 -4.68
N LEU A 24 -0.82 19.81 -5.78
CA LEU A 24 -0.32 20.93 -6.58
C LEU A 24 -0.82 22.29 -6.09
N GLY A 25 -1.62 22.33 -5.01
CA GLY A 25 -2.23 23.55 -4.51
C GLY A 25 -3.45 24.02 -5.33
N ARG A 26 -4.21 24.95 -4.77
CA ARG A 26 -5.30 25.66 -5.48
C ARG A 26 -4.72 26.86 -6.23
N PRO A 27 -5.38 27.37 -7.29
CA PRO A 27 -5.00 28.65 -7.87
C PRO A 27 -4.98 29.74 -6.77
N GLY A 28 -3.80 30.31 -6.49
CA GLY A 28 -3.58 31.25 -5.39
C GLY A 28 -2.73 30.73 -4.23
N ASP A 29 -2.60 29.43 -4.02
CA ASP A 29 -1.76 28.85 -2.97
C ASP A 29 -0.25 29.03 -3.23
N ALA A 30 0.12 29.38 -4.47
CA ALA A 30 1.51 29.66 -4.88
C ALA A 30 2.16 30.79 -4.05
N THR A 31 1.36 31.67 -3.45
CA THR A 31 1.85 32.75 -2.58
C THR A 31 2.13 32.28 -1.15
N GLN A 32 1.58 31.14 -0.72
CA GLN A 32 1.77 30.59 0.64
C GLN A 32 2.91 29.58 0.74
N ARG A 33 3.27 28.94 -0.38
CA ARG A 33 4.38 27.98 -0.44
C ARG A 33 5.63 28.61 -1.03
N GLN A 34 6.29 29.48 -0.29
CA GLN A 34 7.59 30.01 -0.72
C GLN A 34 8.58 28.84 -0.88
N GLY A 35 9.00 28.59 -2.13
CA GLY A 35 10.09 27.66 -2.50
C GLY A 35 9.68 26.32 -3.12
N GLU A 36 8.41 26.00 -3.27
CA GLU A 36 7.99 24.79 -3.97
C GLU A 36 7.77 25.06 -5.48
N SER A 37 8.60 24.43 -6.34
CA SER A 37 8.37 24.49 -7.77
C SER A 37 7.28 23.52 -8.20
N ILE A 38 6.43 23.93 -9.17
CA ILE A 38 5.44 23.06 -9.82
C ILE A 38 6.10 21.74 -10.31
N ALA A 39 7.33 21.83 -10.84
CA ALA A 39 8.08 20.68 -11.29
C ALA A 39 8.36 19.68 -10.16
N ARG A 40 8.73 20.14 -8.95
CA ARG A 40 8.97 19.27 -7.79
C ARG A 40 7.70 18.51 -7.39
N ASN A 41 6.58 19.20 -7.35
CA ASN A 41 5.30 18.59 -6.97
C ASN A 41 4.80 17.58 -8.03
N LEU A 42 4.95 17.88 -9.31
CA LEU A 42 4.63 16.94 -10.39
C LEU A 42 5.52 15.70 -10.34
N ILE A 43 6.84 15.87 -10.16
CA ILE A 43 7.78 14.75 -10.06
C ILE A 43 7.42 13.87 -8.83
N SER A 44 7.12 14.49 -7.69
CA SER A 44 6.76 13.76 -6.47
C SER A 44 5.47 12.96 -6.65
N ALA A 45 4.41 13.57 -7.17
CA ALA A 45 3.14 12.91 -7.40
C ALA A 45 3.26 11.76 -8.39
N SER A 46 3.97 11.96 -9.51
CA SER A 46 4.22 10.92 -10.51
C SER A 46 5.08 9.79 -9.94
N SER A 47 6.07 10.10 -9.11
CA SER A 47 6.92 9.10 -8.46
C SER A 47 6.12 8.23 -7.50
N VAL A 48 5.24 8.82 -6.68
CA VAL A 48 4.37 8.06 -5.76
C VAL A 48 3.47 7.10 -6.53
N GLN A 49 2.82 7.57 -7.58
CA GLN A 49 1.94 6.73 -8.40
C GLN A 49 2.69 5.59 -9.08
N LEU A 50 3.85 5.87 -9.67
CA LEU A 50 4.69 4.86 -10.32
C LEU A 50 5.18 3.81 -9.33
N LEU A 51 5.71 4.24 -8.18
CA LEU A 51 6.23 3.34 -7.15
C LEU A 51 5.13 2.46 -6.55
N ALA A 52 3.98 3.04 -6.16
CA ALA A 52 2.87 2.29 -5.59
C ALA A 52 2.29 1.28 -6.59
N SER A 53 2.09 1.67 -7.86
CA SER A 53 1.60 0.77 -8.91
C SER A 53 2.59 -0.36 -9.20
N SER A 54 3.89 -0.05 -9.27
CA SER A 54 4.95 -1.05 -9.46
C SER A 54 5.00 -2.02 -8.28
N GLY A 55 4.90 -1.52 -7.05
CA GLY A 55 4.84 -2.33 -5.84
C GLY A 55 3.70 -3.35 -5.89
N LEU A 56 2.49 -2.90 -6.21
CA LEU A 56 1.30 -3.75 -6.31
C LEU A 56 1.45 -4.83 -7.41
N LEU A 57 1.92 -4.46 -8.59
CA LEU A 57 2.14 -5.40 -9.69
C LEU A 57 3.17 -6.47 -9.33
N LEU A 58 4.29 -6.08 -8.72
CA LEU A 58 5.32 -7.00 -8.27
C LEU A 58 4.80 -7.94 -7.18
N GLN A 59 4.00 -7.44 -6.24
CA GLN A 59 3.39 -8.25 -5.19
C GLN A 59 2.46 -9.32 -5.75
N ILE A 60 1.61 -8.97 -6.71
CA ILE A 60 0.74 -9.90 -7.42
C ILE A 60 1.57 -10.98 -8.12
N GLN A 61 2.60 -10.59 -8.87
CA GLN A 61 3.47 -11.54 -9.57
C GLN A 61 4.19 -12.47 -8.59
N ALA A 62 4.71 -11.95 -7.49
CA ALA A 62 5.35 -12.75 -6.45
C ALA A 62 4.42 -13.79 -5.83
N ALA A 63 3.14 -13.45 -5.63
CA ALA A 63 2.14 -14.40 -5.13
C ALA A 63 1.80 -15.49 -6.17
N LEU A 64 1.67 -15.10 -7.44
CA LEU A 64 1.30 -16.03 -8.52
C LEU A 64 2.40 -17.02 -8.88
N ILE A 65 3.67 -16.65 -8.76
CA ILE A 65 4.80 -17.54 -9.12
C ILE A 65 4.86 -18.81 -8.27
N LEU A 66 4.26 -18.79 -7.08
CA LEU A 66 4.18 -19.96 -6.20
C LEU A 66 3.05 -20.92 -6.57
N GLN A 67 2.08 -20.50 -7.39
CA GLN A 67 0.91 -21.32 -7.68
C GLN A 67 1.21 -22.57 -8.52
N PRO A 68 2.03 -22.52 -9.58
CA PRO A 68 2.32 -23.70 -10.41
C PRO A 68 3.31 -24.69 -9.77
N THR A 69 3.96 -24.33 -8.65
CA THR A 69 5.00 -25.16 -8.06
C THR A 69 4.44 -26.45 -7.44
N THR A 70 5.00 -27.60 -7.81
CA THR A 70 4.57 -28.94 -7.34
C THR A 70 5.69 -29.69 -6.64
N THR A 71 6.88 -29.75 -7.23
CA THR A 71 8.03 -30.45 -6.66
C THR A 71 8.76 -29.64 -5.57
N PRO A 72 9.48 -30.29 -4.63
CA PRO A 72 10.26 -29.59 -3.61
C PRO A 72 11.25 -28.57 -4.19
N GLN A 73 11.91 -28.92 -5.29
CA GLN A 73 12.87 -28.03 -5.96
C GLN A 73 12.17 -26.80 -6.59
N GLN A 74 11.02 -27.00 -7.24
CA GLN A 74 10.22 -25.90 -7.78
C GLN A 74 9.72 -24.99 -6.67
N LYS A 75 9.26 -25.55 -5.54
CA LYS A 75 8.83 -24.78 -4.36
C LYS A 75 9.97 -23.92 -3.83
N LEU A 76 11.17 -24.50 -3.67
CA LEU A 76 12.33 -23.76 -3.18
C LEU A 76 12.74 -22.63 -4.14
N ARG A 77 12.82 -22.90 -5.44
CA ARG A 77 13.09 -21.85 -6.45
C ARG A 77 12.00 -20.79 -6.46
N GLY A 78 10.73 -21.18 -6.46
CA GLY A 78 9.61 -20.29 -6.41
C GLY A 78 9.62 -19.39 -5.17
N THR A 79 9.95 -19.94 -3.99
CA THR A 79 10.09 -19.16 -2.76
C THR A 79 11.23 -18.15 -2.85
N ARG A 80 12.37 -18.51 -3.44
CA ARG A 80 13.48 -17.56 -3.66
C ARG A 80 13.06 -16.40 -4.55
N VAL A 81 12.41 -16.67 -5.68
CA VAL A 81 11.90 -15.65 -6.57
C VAL A 81 10.81 -14.83 -5.88
N HIS A 82 9.91 -15.47 -5.13
CA HIS A 82 8.86 -14.78 -4.36
C HIS A 82 9.45 -13.73 -3.41
N TYR A 83 10.38 -14.12 -2.52
CA TYR A 83 10.91 -13.15 -1.57
C TYR A 83 11.78 -12.09 -2.23
N SER A 84 12.48 -12.40 -3.34
CA SER A 84 13.25 -11.38 -4.06
C SER A 84 12.36 -10.33 -4.71
N ILE A 85 11.27 -10.74 -5.37
CA ILE A 85 10.29 -9.80 -5.96
C ILE A 85 9.56 -9.04 -4.84
N GLN A 86 9.19 -9.70 -3.74
CA GLN A 86 8.55 -9.04 -2.60
C GLN A 86 9.43 -7.98 -1.96
N LEU A 87 10.74 -8.23 -1.86
CA LEU A 87 11.67 -7.22 -1.35
C LEU A 87 11.64 -5.95 -2.20
N VAL A 88 11.68 -6.07 -3.53
CA VAL A 88 11.58 -4.92 -4.44
C VAL A 88 10.20 -4.24 -4.30
N SER A 89 9.12 -5.02 -4.23
CA SER A 89 7.77 -4.50 -4.00
C SER A 89 7.67 -3.67 -2.71
N ILE A 90 8.20 -4.19 -1.60
CA ILE A 90 8.21 -3.50 -0.30
C ILE A 90 9.00 -2.20 -0.38
N ILE A 91 10.16 -2.21 -1.02
CA ILE A 91 10.97 -1.00 -1.23
C ILE A 91 10.16 0.04 -2.02
N CYS A 92 9.44 -0.36 -3.07
CA CYS A 92 8.57 0.53 -3.83
C CYS A 92 7.46 1.14 -2.95
N PHE A 93 6.77 0.35 -2.15
CA PHE A 93 5.71 0.85 -1.26
C PHE A 93 6.26 1.78 -0.17
N LEU A 94 7.37 1.42 0.47
CA LEU A 94 7.99 2.27 1.49
C LEU A 94 8.51 3.58 0.89
N ALA A 95 9.10 3.54 -0.29
CA ALA A 95 9.52 4.74 -0.99
C ALA A 95 8.33 5.63 -1.36
N ALA A 96 7.25 5.06 -1.91
CA ALA A 96 6.02 5.80 -2.21
C ALA A 96 5.44 6.45 -0.95
N PHE A 97 5.35 5.69 0.14
CA PHE A 97 4.86 6.19 1.43
C PHE A 97 5.72 7.32 1.96
N THR A 98 7.04 7.16 1.95
CA THR A 98 7.97 8.20 2.41
C THR A 98 7.85 9.48 1.58
N VAL A 99 7.78 9.34 0.24
CA VAL A 99 7.66 10.51 -0.64
C VAL A 99 6.36 11.27 -0.37
N ILE A 100 5.23 10.58 -0.21
CA ILE A 100 3.95 11.26 0.03
C ILE A 100 3.91 11.92 1.41
N GLU A 101 4.43 11.28 2.46
CA GLU A 101 4.44 11.83 3.80
C GLU A 101 5.37 13.06 3.91
N VAL A 102 6.53 13.02 3.27
CA VAL A 102 7.45 14.17 3.19
C VAL A 102 6.82 15.32 2.39
N ASN A 103 6.11 15.01 1.29
CA ASN A 103 5.45 16.05 0.49
C ASN A 103 4.23 16.68 1.16
N LYS A 104 3.57 15.98 2.07
CA LYS A 104 2.46 16.56 2.83
C LYS A 104 2.90 17.72 3.73
N GLY A 105 4.12 17.71 4.25
CA GLY A 105 4.62 18.75 5.13
C GLY A 105 3.69 18.95 6.33
N ASP A 106 3.20 20.19 6.52
CA ASP A 106 2.32 20.57 7.64
C ASP A 106 0.83 20.26 7.41
N HIS A 107 0.46 19.64 6.26
CA HIS A 107 -0.94 19.24 6.02
C HIS A 107 -1.34 18.06 6.91
N PRO A 108 -2.63 17.94 7.28
CA PRO A 108 -3.09 16.82 8.11
C PRO A 108 -2.77 15.47 7.50
N HIS A 109 -2.16 14.59 8.32
CA HIS A 109 -1.82 13.24 7.92
C HIS A 109 -2.96 12.28 8.26
N PHE A 110 -3.21 11.31 7.38
CA PHE A 110 -4.17 10.20 7.59
C PHE A 110 -5.61 10.64 7.91
N ALA A 111 -6.04 11.81 7.49
CA ALA A 111 -7.40 12.30 7.73
C ALA A 111 -8.43 11.78 6.71
N SER A 112 -7.99 11.33 5.53
CA SER A 112 -8.86 10.76 4.49
C SER A 112 -8.98 9.24 4.58
N PRO A 113 -10.07 8.62 4.06
CA PRO A 113 -10.18 7.16 3.96
C PRO A 113 -9.01 6.52 3.22
N HIS A 114 -8.53 7.15 2.13
CA HIS A 114 -7.34 6.67 1.41
C HIS A 114 -6.09 6.74 2.27
N GLY A 115 -5.88 7.83 3.01
CA GLY A 115 -4.73 7.99 3.90
C GLY A 115 -4.70 6.95 5.02
N ILE A 116 -5.84 6.70 5.67
CA ILE A 116 -5.97 5.68 6.73
C ILE A 116 -5.71 4.27 6.16
N LEU A 117 -6.37 3.92 5.06
CA LEU A 117 -6.19 2.62 4.41
C LEU A 117 -4.76 2.44 3.90
N GLY A 118 -4.13 3.51 3.39
CA GLY A 118 -2.73 3.50 2.94
C GLY A 118 -1.76 3.21 4.09
N LEU A 119 -1.94 3.87 5.23
CA LEU A 119 -1.14 3.59 6.44
C LEU A 119 -1.30 2.14 6.89
N LEU A 120 -2.54 1.65 7.00
CA LEU A 120 -2.81 0.26 7.37
C LEU A 120 -2.17 -0.71 6.38
N THR A 121 -2.27 -0.43 5.08
CA THR A 121 -1.65 -1.23 4.03
C THR A 121 -0.15 -1.35 4.25
N VAL A 122 0.56 -0.24 4.47
CA VAL A 122 2.02 -0.25 4.70
C VAL A 122 2.38 -1.03 5.96
N ILE A 123 1.65 -0.85 7.06
CA ILE A 123 1.85 -1.61 8.30
C ILE A 123 1.70 -3.12 8.03
N PHE A 124 0.62 -3.53 7.36
CA PHE A 124 0.37 -4.94 7.09
C PHE A 124 1.35 -5.54 6.08
N ILE A 125 1.85 -4.78 5.09
CA ILE A 125 2.92 -5.20 4.19
C ILE A 125 4.18 -5.56 5.00
N VAL A 126 4.59 -4.69 5.93
CA VAL A 126 5.78 -4.93 6.77
C VAL A 126 5.56 -6.14 7.68
N LEU A 127 4.42 -6.24 8.35
CA LEU A 127 4.09 -7.41 9.19
C LEU A 127 4.09 -8.71 8.39
N GLN A 128 3.50 -8.70 7.21
CA GLN A 128 3.46 -9.85 6.29
C GLN A 128 4.87 -10.27 5.87
N ALA A 129 5.75 -9.31 5.59
CA ALA A 129 7.14 -9.58 5.27
C ALA A 129 7.90 -10.19 6.47
N LEU A 130 7.72 -9.65 7.66
CA LEU A 130 8.33 -10.18 8.89
C LEU A 130 7.90 -11.63 9.15
N VAL A 131 6.61 -11.94 9.02
CA VAL A 131 6.12 -13.32 9.12
C VAL A 131 6.78 -14.20 8.07
N GLY A 132 6.93 -13.73 6.82
CA GLY A 132 7.62 -14.46 5.76
C GLY A 132 9.08 -14.75 6.09
N VAL A 133 9.80 -13.77 6.62
CA VAL A 133 11.20 -13.92 7.06
C VAL A 133 11.31 -14.94 8.22
N VAL A 134 10.47 -14.80 9.23
CA VAL A 134 10.48 -15.70 10.39
C VAL A 134 10.21 -17.15 9.97
N GLN A 135 9.18 -17.39 9.16
CA GLN A 135 8.79 -18.74 8.78
C GLN A 135 9.81 -19.43 7.84
N PHE A 136 10.55 -18.69 7.03
CA PHE A 136 11.47 -19.26 6.05
C PHE A 136 12.92 -19.27 6.55
N PHE A 137 13.41 -18.16 7.09
CA PHE A 137 14.81 -18.02 7.48
C PHE A 137 15.07 -18.30 8.97
N LEU A 138 14.11 -17.97 9.83
CA LEU A 138 14.26 -17.98 11.29
C LEU A 138 13.39 -19.03 11.99
N SER A 139 12.80 -19.96 11.23
CA SER A 139 11.83 -20.93 11.79
C SER A 139 12.41 -21.79 12.91
N ALA A 140 13.65 -22.27 12.78
CA ALA A 140 14.29 -23.06 13.82
C ALA A 140 14.58 -22.24 15.07
N THR A 141 15.01 -20.99 14.92
CA THR A 141 15.40 -20.11 16.02
C THR A 141 14.20 -19.51 16.75
N VAL A 142 13.20 -19.00 15.99
CA VAL A 142 12.05 -18.28 16.56
C VAL A 142 10.88 -19.23 16.87
N LEU A 143 10.65 -20.23 16.01
CA LEU A 143 9.50 -21.14 16.12
C LEU A 143 9.90 -22.52 16.68
N GLY A 144 11.17 -22.71 17.02
CA GLY A 144 11.69 -23.95 17.61
C GLY A 144 11.95 -25.07 16.61
N SER A 145 11.39 -25.03 15.40
CA SER A 145 11.66 -26.02 14.34
C SER A 145 11.23 -25.54 12.96
N VAL A 146 11.84 -26.14 11.93
CA VAL A 146 11.44 -25.92 10.53
C VAL A 146 10.01 -26.42 10.28
N GLU A 147 9.57 -27.45 10.98
CA GLU A 147 8.23 -28.01 10.85
C GLU A 147 7.15 -27.03 11.36
N ASN A 148 7.43 -26.33 12.47
CA ASN A 148 6.56 -25.26 12.96
C ASN A 148 6.47 -24.12 11.95
N GLY A 149 7.57 -23.76 11.29
CA GLY A 149 7.57 -22.78 10.19
C GLY A 149 6.61 -23.18 9.07
N LYS A 150 6.60 -24.47 8.67
CA LYS A 150 5.69 -24.98 7.64
C LYS A 150 4.22 -24.90 8.06
N ARG A 151 3.90 -25.11 9.33
CA ARG A 151 2.52 -25.04 9.86
C ARG A 151 1.90 -23.66 9.70
N ILE A 152 2.70 -22.60 9.79
CA ILE A 152 2.20 -21.22 9.67
C ILE A 152 2.10 -20.73 8.22
N TYR A 153 2.60 -21.45 7.22
CA TYR A 153 2.52 -21.06 5.80
C TYR A 153 1.08 -20.81 5.33
N LYS A 154 0.10 -21.56 5.84
CA LYS A 154 -1.30 -21.35 5.48
C LYS A 154 -1.79 -19.97 5.93
N TYR A 155 -1.40 -19.52 7.12
CA TYR A 155 -1.81 -18.21 7.65
C TYR A 155 -1.15 -17.08 6.87
N HIS A 156 0.18 -17.17 6.63
CA HIS A 156 0.87 -16.20 5.79
C HIS A 156 0.24 -16.07 4.40
N ARG A 157 -0.22 -17.17 3.82
CA ARG A 157 -0.89 -17.17 2.52
C ARG A 157 -2.26 -16.49 2.58
N TRP A 158 -3.08 -16.83 3.57
CA TRP A 158 -4.39 -16.22 3.76
C TRP A 158 -4.29 -14.73 4.03
N THR A 159 -3.42 -14.34 4.96
CA THR A 159 -3.21 -12.92 5.28
C THR A 159 -2.65 -12.14 4.10
N GLY A 160 -1.83 -12.78 3.23
CA GLY A 160 -1.37 -12.18 1.98
C GLY A 160 -2.50 -11.87 0.99
N TYR A 161 -3.51 -12.74 0.87
CA TYR A 161 -4.69 -12.44 0.04
C TYR A 161 -5.58 -11.37 0.66
N ILE A 162 -5.73 -11.36 1.98
CA ILE A 162 -6.47 -10.30 2.69
C ILE A 162 -5.76 -8.96 2.49
N LEU A 163 -4.44 -8.94 2.56
CA LEU A 163 -3.64 -7.75 2.29
C LEU A 163 -3.85 -7.25 0.87
N LEU A 164 -3.88 -8.13 -0.13
CA LEU A 164 -4.17 -7.75 -1.52
C LEU A 164 -5.56 -7.12 -1.69
N LEU A 165 -6.57 -7.59 -0.94
CA LEU A 165 -7.88 -6.95 -0.91
C LEU A 165 -7.84 -5.57 -0.25
N LEU A 166 -7.08 -5.40 0.82
CA LEU A 166 -6.86 -4.11 1.48
C LEU A 166 -6.18 -3.12 0.53
N GLU A 167 -5.13 -3.54 -0.17
CA GLU A 167 -4.46 -2.74 -1.20
C GLU A 167 -5.42 -2.33 -2.32
N SER A 168 -6.22 -3.26 -2.82
CA SER A 168 -7.24 -2.99 -3.84
C SER A 168 -8.25 -1.96 -3.36
N THR A 169 -8.70 -2.06 -2.11
CA THR A 169 -9.61 -1.10 -1.48
C THR A 169 -8.96 0.27 -1.35
N THR A 170 -7.67 0.31 -0.99
CA THR A 170 -6.88 1.56 -0.91
C THR A 170 -6.77 2.24 -2.27
N VAL A 171 -6.57 1.47 -3.34
CA VAL A 171 -6.55 2.00 -4.72
C VAL A 171 -7.90 2.56 -5.13
N VAL A 172 -9.02 1.89 -4.78
CA VAL A 172 -10.37 2.43 -5.02
C VAL A 172 -10.57 3.74 -4.24
N ALA A 173 -10.18 3.77 -2.96
CA ALA A 173 -10.30 4.98 -2.15
C ALA A 173 -9.48 6.15 -2.71
N ALA A 174 -8.33 5.90 -3.34
CA ALA A 174 -7.51 6.92 -4.00
C ALA A 174 -8.28 7.67 -5.10
N THR A 175 -9.21 7.01 -5.79
CA THR A 175 -10.01 7.65 -6.84
C THR A 175 -10.95 8.74 -6.32
N ARG A 176 -11.20 8.76 -5.01
CA ARG A 176 -12.07 9.73 -4.34
C ARG A 176 -11.32 10.87 -3.67
N THR A 177 -9.99 10.86 -3.77
CA THR A 177 -9.17 11.97 -3.28
C THR A 177 -9.39 13.20 -4.17
N SER A 178 -9.28 14.39 -3.56
CA SER A 178 -9.39 15.65 -4.31
C SER A 178 -8.31 15.78 -5.38
N TYR A 179 -7.13 15.21 -5.15
CA TYR A 179 -6.06 15.16 -6.16
C TYR A 179 -6.50 14.37 -7.41
N ASN A 180 -7.10 13.19 -7.22
CA ASN A 180 -7.62 12.45 -8.38
C ASN A 180 -8.76 13.20 -9.06
N LEU A 181 -9.69 13.77 -8.30
CA LEU A 181 -10.86 14.45 -8.86
C LEU A 181 -10.51 15.74 -9.61
N ALA A 182 -9.49 16.47 -9.14
CA ALA A 182 -9.11 17.76 -9.71
C ALA A 182 -8.00 17.69 -10.76
N VAL A 183 -7.10 16.69 -10.66
CA VAL A 183 -5.87 16.65 -11.46
C VAL A 183 -5.83 15.44 -12.40
N ILE A 184 -6.03 14.21 -11.86
CA ILE A 184 -5.85 12.98 -12.65
C ILE A 184 -7.13 12.63 -13.42
N GLY A 185 -8.29 12.73 -12.79
CA GLY A 185 -9.59 12.46 -13.41
C GLY A 185 -9.90 10.98 -13.68
N ILE A 186 -9.19 10.04 -13.01
CA ILE A 186 -9.45 8.61 -13.19
C ILE A 186 -10.79 8.25 -12.55
N PRO A 187 -11.78 7.74 -13.33
CA PRO A 187 -13.09 7.42 -12.80
C PRO A 187 -13.06 6.15 -11.94
N THR A 188 -13.75 6.18 -10.79
CA THR A 188 -13.81 5.07 -9.83
C THR A 188 -14.27 3.76 -10.47
N TRP A 189 -15.25 3.81 -11.38
CA TRP A 189 -15.77 2.61 -12.04
C TRP A 189 -14.72 1.88 -12.89
N ALA A 190 -13.83 2.63 -13.57
CA ALA A 190 -12.77 2.04 -14.39
C ALA A 190 -11.74 1.30 -13.51
N VAL A 191 -11.35 1.90 -12.39
CA VAL A 191 -10.46 1.26 -11.41
C VAL A 191 -11.13 0.03 -10.81
N PHE A 192 -12.41 0.13 -10.45
CA PHE A 192 -13.16 -1.00 -9.91
C PHE A 192 -13.22 -2.18 -10.89
N ILE A 193 -13.52 -1.94 -12.16
CA ILE A 193 -13.52 -2.99 -13.20
C ILE A 193 -12.13 -3.59 -13.37
N ALA A 194 -11.08 -2.77 -13.45
CA ALA A 194 -9.71 -3.25 -13.59
C ALA A 194 -9.28 -4.15 -12.41
N LEU A 195 -9.63 -3.76 -11.18
CA LEU A 195 -9.38 -4.57 -9.99
C LEU A 195 -10.21 -5.85 -9.97
N LEU A 196 -11.47 -5.80 -10.37
CA LEU A 196 -12.33 -6.99 -10.47
C LEU A 196 -11.75 -8.03 -11.43
N VAL A 197 -11.31 -7.59 -12.62
CA VAL A 197 -10.66 -8.47 -13.60
C VAL A 197 -9.35 -9.03 -13.03
N THR A 198 -8.54 -8.20 -12.39
CA THR A 198 -7.27 -8.61 -11.77
C THR A 198 -7.49 -9.64 -10.67
N LEU A 199 -8.40 -9.37 -9.71
CA LEU A 199 -8.70 -10.27 -8.61
C LEU A 199 -9.34 -11.58 -9.09
N SER A 200 -10.18 -11.53 -10.11
CA SER A 200 -10.73 -12.73 -10.76
C SER A 200 -9.65 -13.58 -11.42
N GLY A 201 -8.72 -12.94 -12.12
CA GLY A 201 -7.55 -13.61 -12.72
C GLY A 201 -6.62 -14.26 -11.68
N ILE A 202 -6.44 -13.62 -10.54
CA ILE A 202 -5.68 -14.17 -9.40
C ILE A 202 -6.45 -15.36 -8.82
N GLY A 203 -7.75 -15.17 -8.52
CA GLY A 203 -8.62 -16.21 -7.97
C GLY A 203 -8.66 -17.47 -8.81
N ALA A 204 -8.73 -17.34 -10.12
CA ALA A 204 -8.70 -18.46 -11.07
C ALA A 204 -7.37 -19.25 -11.03
N ARG A 205 -6.28 -18.65 -10.56
CA ARG A 205 -4.95 -19.30 -10.44
C ARG A 205 -4.66 -19.85 -9.06
N VAL A 206 -5.39 -19.42 -8.03
CA VAL A 206 -5.23 -19.92 -6.68
C VAL A 206 -5.72 -21.37 -6.59
N LYS A 207 -4.84 -22.27 -6.12
CA LYS A 207 -5.15 -23.69 -5.96
C LYS A 207 -5.73 -23.94 -4.56
N PRO A 208 -6.97 -24.47 -4.42
CA PRO A 208 -7.63 -24.70 -3.12
C PRO A 208 -6.79 -25.54 -2.15
N HIS A 209 -6.18 -26.64 -2.63
CA HIS A 209 -5.33 -27.51 -1.79
C HIS A 209 -4.12 -26.76 -1.18
N LYS A 210 -3.68 -25.64 -1.78
CA LYS A 210 -2.62 -24.78 -1.19
C LYS A 210 -3.14 -23.86 -0.08
N LEU A 211 -4.45 -23.67 0.00
CA LEU A 211 -5.10 -22.92 1.06
C LEU A 211 -5.40 -23.79 2.30
N GLY A 212 -5.22 -25.12 2.17
CA GLY A 212 -5.60 -26.08 3.20
C GLY A 212 -7.09 -26.43 3.19
N LEU A 213 -7.72 -26.23 2.00
CA LEU A 213 -9.09 -26.61 1.68
C LEU A 213 -9.09 -27.91 0.89
#